data_a5d38cb29b8bc4417630f6cf6cee85dd
#
_entry.id   a5d38cb29b8bc4417630f6cf6cee85dd
#
_cell.length_a   1.000
_cell.length_b   1.000
_cell.length_c   1.000
_cell.angle_alpha   90.00
_cell.angle_beta   90.00
_cell.angle_gamma   90.00
#
_symmetry.space_group_name_H-M   'P 1'
#
loop_
_entity.id
_entity.type
_entity.pdbx_description
1 polymer ?
#
loop_
_entity_poly.entity_id
_entity_poly.type
_entity_poly.pdbx_seq_one_letter_code
_entity_poly.pdbx_strand_id
1 'polypeptide(L)'
;KDYGTDNQIGFHDSYENYINNLNLVWKECYRTLHNGCRLCINIGDQFARAVYYGRYKVIPIREEIIKFCENIGFDYMGAVIWQKVTTSNTTGGGVQMGSYPYPRNGILKLDYEFILVFKKLGDGPKPTKEQKELSKMTAEEWNTFFAGHWNFAGARQNGHIAMFPEELPRRLIKMFSFVGETVLDPFAGSGTTALAAKNTDRNSVGFEINPEFIPIIKEKLDVQQKDLHGTTYEFTKQKPLTTDLEKEIQQLPYIFKDPHIFDKKIDVKKLQFGSKIDKDSSANREELFTVKEVISPEKIRLSNDLIIKLIGIKEDPVINGKATSFLIEKTKGKRVFLKYDNVKHDGENNLLCYLYLENKTFINAHLIKNGLVQVDSGIDFKYKDKFLTLLQQYNG
;
A
#
# COMPACT_ATOMS: atom_id res chain seq x y z
N LYS A 1 -5.07 -7.98 0.95
CA LYS A 1 -5.65 -6.66 0.59
C LYS A 1 -7.02 -6.89 -0.02
N ASP A 2 -7.98 -6.01 0.27
CA ASP A 2 -9.30 -6.04 -0.35
C ASP A 2 -9.23 -5.33 -1.71
N TYR A 3 -9.49 -6.06 -2.78
CA TYR A 3 -9.51 -5.54 -4.15
C TYR A 3 -10.94 -5.33 -4.67
N GLY A 4 -11.94 -5.44 -3.78
CA GLY A 4 -13.33 -5.11 -4.08
C GLY A 4 -14.13 -6.21 -4.80
N THR A 5 -13.70 -7.44 -4.75
CA THR A 5 -14.44 -8.60 -5.30
C THR A 5 -14.66 -9.65 -4.22
N ASP A 6 -15.89 -10.19 -4.13
CA ASP A 6 -16.28 -11.15 -3.10
C ASP A 6 -15.54 -12.50 -3.19
N ASN A 7 -15.02 -12.84 -4.37
CA ASN A 7 -14.36 -14.13 -4.64
C ASN A 7 -12.83 -14.05 -4.63
N GLN A 8 -12.25 -12.95 -4.16
CA GLN A 8 -10.81 -12.84 -4.06
C GLN A 8 -10.24 -13.66 -2.90
N ILE A 9 -9.08 -14.28 -3.10
CA ILE A 9 -8.33 -14.96 -2.04
C ILE A 9 -7.95 -13.94 -0.96
N GLY A 10 -8.28 -14.23 0.31
CA GLY A 10 -7.92 -13.42 1.48
C GLY A 10 -8.94 -12.36 1.91
N PHE A 11 -10.08 -12.22 1.23
CA PHE A 11 -11.09 -11.20 1.61
C PHE A 11 -11.88 -11.59 2.86
N HIS A 12 -12.43 -12.81 2.86
CA HIS A 12 -13.17 -13.38 3.99
C HIS A 12 -12.48 -14.60 4.60
N ASP A 13 -11.26 -14.91 4.16
CA ASP A 13 -10.53 -16.08 4.59
C ASP A 13 -10.00 -15.94 6.01
N SER A 14 -9.96 -17.07 6.73
CA SER A 14 -9.04 -17.25 7.84
C SER A 14 -7.60 -17.30 7.31
N TYR A 15 -6.61 -17.14 8.19
CA TYR A 15 -5.22 -17.29 7.77
C TYR A 15 -4.93 -18.68 7.17
N GLU A 16 -5.53 -19.72 7.74
CA GLU A 16 -5.42 -21.09 7.24
C GLU A 16 -6.00 -21.22 5.84
N ASN A 17 -7.21 -20.71 5.60
CA ASN A 17 -7.84 -20.74 4.28
C ASN A 17 -7.06 -19.91 3.25
N TYR A 18 -6.58 -18.73 3.65
CA TYR A 18 -5.77 -17.88 2.78
C TYR A 18 -4.52 -18.60 2.27
N ILE A 19 -3.76 -19.25 3.16
CA ILE A 19 -2.54 -19.99 2.76
C ILE A 19 -2.91 -21.19 1.88
N ASN A 20 -3.93 -21.96 2.25
CA ASN A 20 -4.31 -23.14 1.49
C ASN A 20 -4.88 -22.80 0.10
N ASN A 21 -5.63 -21.72 -0.03
CA ASN A 21 -6.08 -21.20 -1.33
C ASN A 21 -4.90 -20.73 -2.20
N LEU A 22 -3.91 -20.06 -1.63
CA LEU A 22 -2.69 -19.71 -2.34
C LEU A 22 -1.88 -20.95 -2.76
N ASN A 23 -1.86 -21.99 -1.95
CA ASN A 23 -1.16 -23.23 -2.26
C ASN A 23 -1.72 -23.90 -3.53
N LEU A 24 -3.02 -23.79 -3.80
CA LEU A 24 -3.59 -24.21 -5.07
C LEU A 24 -3.01 -23.45 -6.26
N VAL A 25 -2.81 -22.13 -6.10
CA VAL A 25 -2.20 -21.30 -7.16
C VAL A 25 -0.74 -21.72 -7.39
N TRP A 26 0.04 -21.94 -6.32
CA TRP A 26 1.43 -22.37 -6.46
C TRP A 26 1.56 -23.75 -7.10
N LYS A 27 0.63 -24.68 -6.82
CA LYS A 27 0.52 -25.98 -7.48
C LYS A 27 0.31 -25.82 -9.00
N GLU A 28 -0.57 -24.91 -9.41
CA GLU A 28 -0.83 -24.63 -10.83
C GLU A 28 0.36 -23.89 -11.50
N CYS A 29 1.02 -23.00 -10.80
CA CYS A 29 2.27 -22.41 -11.28
C CYS A 29 3.34 -23.47 -11.50
N TYR A 30 3.49 -24.44 -10.58
CA TYR A 30 4.40 -25.57 -10.77
C TYR A 30 4.03 -26.41 -12.00
N ARG A 31 2.73 -26.71 -12.19
CA ARG A 31 2.25 -27.51 -13.31
C ARG A 31 2.57 -26.84 -14.66
N THR A 32 2.34 -25.54 -14.77
CA THR A 32 2.44 -24.80 -16.03
C THR A 32 3.85 -24.31 -16.36
N LEU A 33 4.68 -24.10 -15.35
CA LEU A 33 6.04 -23.61 -15.54
C LEU A 33 6.92 -24.68 -16.22
N HIS A 34 7.72 -24.30 -17.20
CA HIS A 34 8.72 -25.19 -17.78
C HIS A 34 9.80 -25.56 -16.75
N ASN A 35 10.34 -26.76 -16.87
CA ASN A 35 11.50 -27.17 -16.07
C ASN A 35 12.65 -26.18 -16.28
N GLY A 36 13.48 -26.00 -15.25
CA GLY A 36 14.61 -25.05 -15.27
C GLY A 36 14.22 -23.58 -15.12
N CYS A 37 12.94 -23.22 -15.28
CA CYS A 37 12.46 -21.85 -15.18
C CYS A 37 12.15 -21.42 -13.74
N ARG A 38 11.81 -20.15 -13.55
CA ARG A 38 11.68 -19.52 -12.23
C ARG A 38 10.24 -19.13 -11.91
N LEU A 39 9.87 -19.35 -10.66
CA LEU A 39 8.73 -18.72 -10.01
C LEU A 39 9.24 -17.63 -9.07
N CYS A 40 8.74 -16.40 -9.24
CA CYS A 40 9.09 -15.25 -8.39
C CYS A 40 7.83 -14.77 -7.67
N ILE A 41 7.87 -14.68 -6.34
CA ILE A 41 6.71 -14.28 -5.53
C ILE A 41 7.06 -13.05 -4.71
N ASN A 42 6.38 -11.94 -4.96
CA ASN A 42 6.48 -10.74 -4.12
C ASN A 42 5.49 -10.84 -2.96
N ILE A 43 5.98 -10.90 -1.74
CA ILE A 43 5.18 -11.04 -0.52
C ILE A 43 5.79 -10.28 0.65
N GLY A 44 4.94 -9.64 1.45
CA GLY A 44 5.33 -9.07 2.74
C GLY A 44 4.75 -9.86 3.90
N ASP A 45 5.45 -9.83 5.03
CA ASP A 45 4.88 -10.30 6.28
C ASP A 45 3.73 -9.38 6.72
N GLN A 46 2.78 -9.90 7.48
CA GLN A 46 1.57 -9.19 7.85
C GLN A 46 1.53 -8.88 9.35
N PHE A 47 1.23 -7.63 9.70
CA PHE A 47 0.89 -7.29 11.07
C PHE A 47 -0.46 -7.90 11.47
N ALA A 48 -0.46 -8.70 12.51
CA ALA A 48 -1.67 -9.12 13.20
C ALA A 48 -1.96 -8.13 14.34
N ARG A 49 -3.06 -7.38 14.20
CA ARG A 49 -3.45 -6.43 15.24
C ARG A 49 -3.91 -7.14 16.51
N ALA A 50 -3.68 -6.50 17.67
CA ALA A 50 -4.08 -7.02 18.96
C ALA A 50 -5.60 -7.33 19.07
N VAL A 51 -6.45 -6.65 18.30
CA VAL A 51 -7.89 -6.92 18.24
C VAL A 51 -8.21 -8.32 17.72
N TYR A 52 -7.34 -8.89 16.86
CA TYR A 52 -7.54 -10.22 16.28
C TYR A 52 -6.93 -11.33 17.13
N TYR A 53 -5.69 -11.13 17.64
CA TYR A 53 -4.91 -12.18 18.32
C TYR A 53 -4.76 -11.93 19.83
N GLY A 54 -5.32 -10.85 20.36
CA GLY A 54 -5.12 -10.42 21.76
C GLY A 54 -3.78 -9.72 21.99
N ARG A 55 -2.87 -9.74 21.04
CA ARG A 55 -1.54 -9.14 21.07
C ARG A 55 -1.06 -8.73 19.69
N TYR A 56 -0.09 -7.84 19.63
CA TYR A 56 0.63 -7.56 18.38
C TYR A 56 1.57 -8.71 18.06
N LYS A 57 1.53 -9.16 16.82
CA LYS A 57 2.49 -10.11 16.27
C LYS A 57 2.66 -9.89 14.78
N VAL A 58 3.74 -10.40 14.22
CA VAL A 58 3.96 -10.51 12.78
C VAL A 58 3.65 -11.94 12.35
N ILE A 59 2.92 -12.08 11.26
CA ILE A 59 2.61 -13.35 10.63
C ILE A 59 3.59 -13.53 9.47
N PRO A 60 4.48 -14.55 9.52
CA PRO A 60 5.50 -14.78 8.52
C PRO A 60 4.92 -15.58 7.34
N ILE A 61 4.12 -14.93 6.49
CA ILE A 61 3.43 -15.59 5.37
C ILE A 61 4.42 -16.27 4.42
N ARG A 62 5.57 -15.66 4.18
CA ARG A 62 6.60 -16.16 3.28
C ARG A 62 7.11 -17.55 3.64
N GLU A 63 7.17 -17.87 4.94
CA GLU A 63 7.70 -19.15 5.41
C GLU A 63 6.81 -20.31 4.99
N GLU A 64 5.49 -20.12 5.04
CA GLU A 64 4.53 -21.12 4.59
C GLU A 64 4.56 -21.29 3.07
N ILE A 65 4.74 -20.20 2.34
CA ILE A 65 4.92 -20.25 0.87
C ILE A 65 6.19 -21.04 0.51
N ILE A 66 7.32 -20.76 1.17
CA ILE A 66 8.57 -21.46 0.91
C ILE A 66 8.39 -22.96 1.18
N LYS A 67 7.86 -23.29 2.35
CA LYS A 67 7.63 -24.66 2.75
C LYS A 67 6.74 -25.42 1.76
N PHE A 68 5.64 -24.80 1.32
CA PHE A 68 4.75 -25.43 0.35
C PHE A 68 5.43 -25.61 -1.00
N CYS A 69 6.08 -24.57 -1.53
CA CYS A 69 6.75 -24.63 -2.84
C CYS A 69 7.83 -25.71 -2.88
N GLU A 70 8.62 -25.88 -1.81
CA GLU A 70 9.60 -26.98 -1.73
C GLU A 70 8.92 -28.35 -1.67
N ASN A 71 7.80 -28.48 -0.96
CA ASN A 71 7.04 -29.74 -0.91
C ASN A 71 6.46 -30.16 -2.26
N ILE A 72 6.17 -29.24 -3.17
CA ILE A 72 5.68 -29.57 -4.51
C ILE A 72 6.80 -29.73 -5.55
N GLY A 73 8.07 -29.56 -5.17
CA GLY A 73 9.23 -29.86 -6.01
C GLY A 73 9.96 -28.65 -6.59
N PHE A 74 9.74 -27.45 -6.07
CA PHE A 74 10.61 -26.32 -6.36
C PHE A 74 11.86 -26.34 -5.46
N ASP A 75 12.98 -25.83 -5.98
CA ASP A 75 14.13 -25.43 -5.15
C ASP A 75 14.00 -23.95 -4.79
N TYR A 76 14.08 -23.64 -3.50
CA TYR A 76 14.18 -22.25 -3.04
C TYR A 76 15.58 -21.70 -3.31
N MET A 77 15.66 -20.64 -4.11
CA MET A 77 16.91 -20.03 -4.56
C MET A 77 17.33 -18.78 -3.76
N GLY A 78 16.57 -18.42 -2.75
CA GLY A 78 16.78 -17.22 -1.95
C GLY A 78 15.71 -16.15 -2.17
N ALA A 79 15.91 -15.01 -1.52
CA ALA A 79 15.02 -13.86 -1.66
C ALA A 79 15.79 -12.57 -1.85
N VAL A 80 15.22 -11.64 -2.61
CA VAL A 80 15.62 -10.24 -2.60
C VAL A 80 14.75 -9.51 -1.58
N ILE A 81 15.34 -8.69 -0.74
CA ILE A 81 14.64 -7.77 0.15
C ILE A 81 14.42 -6.46 -0.61
N TRP A 82 13.17 -6.17 -0.93
CA TRP A 82 12.82 -4.91 -1.55
C TRP A 82 12.40 -3.89 -0.49
N GLN A 83 13.30 -2.97 -0.18
CA GLN A 83 13.02 -1.85 0.71
C GLN A 83 12.24 -0.79 -0.08
N LYS A 84 10.97 -0.60 0.30
CA LYS A 84 10.13 0.43 -0.27
C LYS A 84 10.55 1.79 0.29
N VAL A 85 11.34 2.52 -0.45
CA VAL A 85 11.70 3.90 -0.09
C VAL A 85 10.43 4.76 -0.20
N THR A 86 9.74 4.97 0.90
CA THR A 86 8.55 5.82 0.94
C THR A 86 8.68 6.86 2.04
N THR A 87 8.24 8.07 1.75
CA THR A 87 8.09 9.14 2.75
C THR A 87 6.82 9.00 3.57
N SER A 88 5.93 8.06 3.20
CA SER A 88 4.65 7.80 3.86
C SER A 88 4.69 6.53 4.71
N ASN A 89 3.88 6.48 5.76
CA ASN A 89 3.74 5.33 6.65
C ASN A 89 3.25 4.09 5.89
N THR A 90 4.13 3.14 5.62
CA THR A 90 3.84 1.93 4.84
C THR A 90 3.06 0.87 5.62
N THR A 91 2.98 0.99 6.93
CA THR A 91 2.45 -0.07 7.81
C THR A 91 1.20 0.33 8.59
N GLY A 92 0.47 1.35 8.13
CA GLY A 92 -0.78 1.77 8.78
C GLY A 92 -0.64 2.30 10.21
N GLY A 93 0.59 2.48 10.68
CA GLY A 93 0.93 3.00 12.00
C GLY A 93 1.66 4.34 11.92
N GLY A 94 1.83 5.00 13.06
CA GLY A 94 2.65 6.20 13.18
C GLY A 94 4.13 5.93 12.90
N VAL A 95 4.92 7.00 12.79
CA VAL A 95 6.38 6.93 12.63
C VAL A 95 7.04 6.15 13.78
N GLN A 96 6.41 6.17 14.94
CA GLN A 96 6.84 5.51 16.18
C GLN A 96 5.75 4.53 16.61
N MET A 97 6.06 3.24 16.55
CA MET A 97 5.13 2.17 16.91
C MET A 97 5.56 1.47 18.20
N GLY A 98 4.56 1.06 18.99
CA GLY A 98 4.78 0.41 20.28
C GLY A 98 4.82 1.39 21.44
N SER A 99 5.72 1.17 22.40
CA SER A 99 5.78 1.88 23.69
C SER A 99 6.69 3.11 23.69
N TYR A 100 6.91 3.75 22.52
CA TYR A 100 7.75 4.96 22.48
C TYR A 100 7.33 5.98 23.56
N PRO A 101 8.25 6.63 24.29
CA PRO A 101 9.72 6.57 24.13
C PRO A 101 10.40 5.42 24.89
N TYR A 102 9.65 4.55 25.53
CA TYR A 102 10.21 3.47 26.35
C TYR A 102 10.59 2.25 25.51
N PRO A 103 11.82 1.68 25.66
CA PRO A 103 12.25 0.49 24.93
C PRO A 103 11.46 -0.76 25.37
N ARG A 104 11.84 -1.95 24.90
CA ARG A 104 11.29 -3.27 25.15
C ARG A 104 10.04 -3.62 24.35
N ASN A 105 9.01 -2.76 24.29
CA ASN A 105 7.77 -3.00 23.53
C ASN A 105 7.70 -2.17 22.24
N GLY A 106 8.83 -1.75 21.69
CA GLY A 106 8.92 -1.16 20.36
C GLY A 106 8.52 -2.16 19.29
N ILE A 107 7.85 -1.70 18.24
CA ILE A 107 7.42 -2.53 17.12
C ILE A 107 8.26 -2.21 15.89
N LEU A 108 8.83 -3.24 15.26
CA LEU A 108 9.60 -3.10 14.03
C LEU A 108 8.69 -2.64 12.88
N LYS A 109 9.19 -1.74 12.03
CA LYS A 109 8.51 -1.37 10.80
C LYS A 109 8.66 -2.48 9.78
N LEU A 110 7.57 -2.77 9.05
CA LEU A 110 7.60 -3.63 7.87
C LEU A 110 7.60 -2.72 6.63
N ASP A 111 8.73 -2.05 6.39
CA ASP A 111 8.94 -1.14 5.27
C ASP A 111 9.60 -1.81 4.06
N TYR A 112 9.61 -3.13 4.06
CA TYR A 112 10.16 -3.99 3.02
C TYR A 112 9.19 -5.11 2.65
N GLU A 113 9.41 -5.69 1.48
CA GLU A 113 8.78 -6.93 1.02
C GLU A 113 9.88 -7.91 0.56
N PHE A 114 9.53 -9.17 0.44
CA PHE A 114 10.43 -10.21 -0.05
C PHE A 114 10.03 -10.59 -1.47
N ILE A 115 11.01 -10.73 -2.36
CA ILE A 115 10.85 -11.36 -3.65
C ILE A 115 11.46 -12.75 -3.53
N LEU A 116 10.62 -13.75 -3.27
CA LEU A 116 11.04 -15.15 -3.17
C LEU A 116 11.31 -15.68 -4.57
N VAL A 117 12.45 -16.34 -4.77
CA VAL A 117 12.84 -16.93 -6.04
C VAL A 117 12.91 -18.44 -5.89
N PHE A 118 12.19 -19.15 -6.76
CA PHE A 118 12.17 -20.61 -6.82
C PHE A 118 12.57 -21.08 -8.22
N LYS A 119 13.17 -22.27 -8.30
CA LYS A 119 13.51 -22.94 -9.54
C LYS A 119 12.75 -24.25 -9.64
N LYS A 120 12.06 -24.50 -10.76
CA LYS A 120 11.56 -25.82 -11.08
C LYS A 120 12.70 -26.70 -11.59
N LEU A 121 12.85 -27.89 -11.03
CA LEU A 121 13.93 -28.80 -11.38
C LEU A 121 13.87 -29.25 -12.85
N GLY A 122 15.03 -29.63 -13.39
CA GLY A 122 15.20 -30.10 -14.75
C GLY A 122 15.76 -29.04 -15.69
N ASP A 123 15.93 -29.44 -16.95
CA ASP A 123 16.47 -28.59 -18.01
C ASP A 123 15.37 -27.68 -18.61
N GLY A 124 15.68 -26.40 -18.74
CA GLY A 124 14.78 -25.42 -19.35
C GLY A 124 14.82 -25.43 -20.87
N PRO A 125 13.89 -24.70 -21.52
CA PRO A 125 13.96 -24.44 -22.96
C PRO A 125 15.31 -23.85 -23.34
N LYS A 126 15.86 -24.32 -24.45
CA LYS A 126 17.17 -23.82 -24.95
C LYS A 126 16.93 -22.61 -25.83
N PRO A 127 17.37 -21.40 -25.42
CA PRO A 127 17.23 -20.21 -26.24
C PRO A 127 18.16 -20.26 -27.46
N THR A 128 17.73 -19.65 -28.55
CA THR A 128 18.56 -19.48 -29.74
C THR A 128 19.76 -18.58 -29.46
N LYS A 129 20.73 -18.55 -30.40
CA LYS A 129 21.87 -17.61 -30.29
C LYS A 129 21.39 -16.15 -30.30
N GLU A 130 20.44 -15.85 -31.17
CA GLU A 130 19.84 -14.51 -31.29
C GLU A 130 19.14 -14.08 -29.98
N GLN A 131 18.27 -14.94 -29.43
CA GLN A 131 17.61 -14.68 -28.14
C GLN A 131 18.62 -14.40 -27.02
N LYS A 132 19.73 -15.14 -26.97
CA LYS A 132 20.81 -14.91 -26.01
C LYS A 132 21.45 -13.52 -26.19
N GLU A 133 21.75 -13.15 -27.43
CA GLU A 133 22.37 -11.84 -27.72
C GLU A 133 21.43 -10.69 -27.35
N LEU A 134 20.14 -10.77 -27.75
CA LEU A 134 19.13 -9.76 -27.45
C LEU A 134 18.79 -9.66 -25.94
N SER A 135 19.05 -10.72 -25.20
CA SER A 135 18.77 -10.77 -23.75
C SER A 135 19.97 -10.44 -22.87
N LYS A 136 21.10 -10.06 -23.46
CA LYS A 136 22.30 -9.71 -22.71
C LYS A 136 22.01 -8.56 -21.75
N MET A 137 22.45 -8.71 -20.53
CA MET A 137 22.45 -7.66 -19.52
C MET A 137 23.80 -6.97 -19.48
N THR A 138 23.79 -5.68 -19.18
CA THR A 138 25.04 -4.97 -18.86
C THR A 138 25.59 -5.44 -17.52
N ALA A 139 26.88 -5.22 -17.25
CA ALA A 139 27.47 -5.53 -15.95
C ALA A 139 26.81 -4.75 -14.80
N GLU A 140 26.39 -3.52 -15.08
CA GLU A 140 25.66 -2.69 -14.10
C GLU A 140 24.28 -3.26 -13.79
N GLU A 141 23.50 -3.63 -14.80
CA GLU A 141 22.22 -4.30 -14.63
C GLU A 141 22.39 -5.61 -13.84
N TRP A 142 23.38 -6.42 -14.20
CA TRP A 142 23.64 -7.69 -13.51
C TRP A 142 23.92 -7.47 -12.03
N ASN A 143 24.86 -6.60 -11.70
CA ASN A 143 25.22 -6.30 -10.32
C ASN A 143 24.06 -5.70 -9.51
N THR A 144 23.23 -4.86 -10.16
CA THR A 144 22.08 -4.22 -9.51
C THR A 144 20.91 -5.20 -9.30
N PHE A 145 20.61 -6.02 -10.33
CA PHE A 145 19.42 -6.87 -10.29
C PHE A 145 19.64 -8.12 -9.43
N PHE A 146 20.84 -8.71 -9.47
CA PHE A 146 21.16 -9.86 -8.64
C PHE A 146 21.64 -9.49 -7.22
N ALA A 147 21.56 -8.21 -6.83
CA ALA A 147 21.82 -7.81 -5.45
C ALA A 147 20.71 -8.32 -4.52
N GLY A 148 21.09 -8.77 -3.32
CA GLY A 148 20.14 -9.27 -2.31
C GLY A 148 19.22 -8.21 -1.71
N HIS A 149 19.44 -6.93 -2.00
CA HIS A 149 18.63 -5.80 -1.54
C HIS A 149 18.32 -4.85 -2.69
N TRP A 150 17.05 -4.49 -2.83
CA TRP A 150 16.61 -3.47 -3.78
C TRP A 150 16.04 -2.27 -3.04
N ASN A 151 16.52 -1.08 -3.42
CA ASN A 151 16.11 0.19 -2.85
C ASN A 151 15.51 1.08 -3.96
N PHE A 152 14.22 0.95 -4.19
CA PHE A 152 13.48 1.85 -5.08
C PHE A 152 12.06 2.05 -4.59
N ALA A 153 11.47 3.19 -4.96
CA ALA A 153 10.16 3.60 -4.49
C ALA A 153 9.05 2.64 -4.97
N GLY A 154 8.08 2.39 -4.11
CA GLY A 154 6.82 1.77 -4.50
C GLY A 154 6.06 2.63 -5.53
N ALA A 155 5.10 2.03 -6.24
CA ALA A 155 4.26 2.78 -7.17
C ALA A 155 3.48 3.88 -6.44
N ARG A 156 3.34 5.05 -7.08
CA ARG A 156 2.43 6.09 -6.61
C ARG A 156 1.00 5.60 -6.82
N GLN A 157 0.22 5.59 -5.75
CA GLN A 157 -1.19 5.21 -5.81
C GLN A 157 -2.02 6.39 -6.36
N ASN A 158 -2.12 6.47 -7.68
CA ASN A 158 -3.03 7.42 -8.33
C ASN A 158 -4.42 6.78 -8.48
N GLY A 159 -5.13 6.61 -7.36
CA GLY A 159 -6.50 6.04 -7.38
C GLY A 159 -6.59 4.51 -7.58
N HIS A 160 -5.49 3.81 -7.82
CA HIS A 160 -5.47 2.35 -8.02
C HIS A 160 -4.81 1.62 -6.85
N ILE A 161 -5.47 0.55 -6.41
CA ILE A 161 -5.12 -0.20 -5.21
C ILE A 161 -3.91 -1.11 -5.47
N ALA A 162 -2.90 -1.02 -4.58
CA ALA A 162 -1.80 -1.99 -4.43
C ALA A 162 -0.96 -2.30 -5.69
N MET A 163 -0.61 -1.28 -6.46
CA MET A 163 0.33 -1.43 -7.57
C MET A 163 1.77 -1.50 -7.07
N PHE A 164 2.58 -2.30 -7.75
CA PHE A 164 4.04 -2.19 -7.70
C PHE A 164 4.54 -1.42 -8.95
N PRO A 165 5.73 -0.77 -8.88
CA PRO A 165 6.28 -0.09 -10.02
C PRO A 165 6.72 -1.08 -11.09
N GLU A 166 6.72 -0.68 -12.36
CA GLU A 166 7.17 -1.51 -13.50
C GLU A 166 8.61 -2.02 -13.31
N GLU A 167 9.44 -1.28 -12.62
CA GLU A 167 10.82 -1.66 -12.32
C GLU A 167 10.94 -3.04 -11.66
N LEU A 168 9.98 -3.41 -10.79
CA LEU A 168 10.00 -4.70 -10.12
C LEU A 168 9.87 -5.88 -11.12
N PRO A 169 8.77 -6.01 -11.90
CA PRO A 169 8.66 -7.09 -12.86
C PRO A 169 9.68 -6.97 -14.00
N ARG A 170 10.08 -5.77 -14.42
CA ARG A 170 11.12 -5.56 -15.43
C ARG A 170 12.44 -6.23 -15.03
N ARG A 171 12.89 -6.05 -13.79
CA ARG A 171 14.09 -6.72 -13.29
C ARG A 171 13.95 -8.23 -13.34
N LEU A 172 12.88 -8.78 -12.76
CA LEU A 172 12.65 -10.22 -12.69
C LEU A 172 12.56 -10.86 -14.09
N ILE A 173 11.87 -10.21 -15.02
CA ILE A 173 11.74 -10.65 -16.41
C ILE A 173 13.12 -10.70 -17.08
N LYS A 174 13.93 -9.64 -16.98
CA LYS A 174 15.29 -9.61 -17.54
C LYS A 174 16.24 -10.63 -16.89
N MET A 175 16.10 -10.86 -15.58
CA MET A 175 16.93 -11.83 -14.84
C MET A 175 16.64 -13.28 -15.22
N PHE A 176 15.38 -13.62 -15.55
CA PHE A 176 14.96 -15.01 -15.57
C PHE A 176 14.26 -15.46 -16.85
N SER A 177 14.22 -14.61 -17.89
CA SER A 177 13.67 -14.97 -19.20
C SER A 177 14.49 -14.41 -20.36
N PHE A 178 14.38 -15.07 -21.50
CA PHE A 178 14.93 -14.59 -22.76
C PHE A 178 13.87 -13.86 -23.60
N VAL A 179 14.31 -12.99 -24.52
CA VAL A 179 13.44 -12.32 -25.50
C VAL A 179 12.57 -13.35 -26.23
N GLY A 180 11.28 -13.05 -26.36
CA GLY A 180 10.29 -13.93 -26.98
C GLY A 180 9.70 -15.02 -26.07
N GLU A 181 10.24 -15.22 -24.84
CA GLU A 181 9.63 -16.14 -23.88
C GLU A 181 8.37 -15.54 -23.26
N THR A 182 7.55 -16.40 -22.63
CA THR A 182 6.26 -15.99 -22.03
C THR A 182 6.36 -15.89 -20.53
N VAL A 183 5.89 -14.76 -20.00
CA VAL A 183 5.73 -14.48 -18.57
C VAL A 183 4.28 -14.71 -18.17
N LEU A 184 4.06 -15.49 -17.10
CA LEU A 184 2.74 -15.73 -16.52
C LEU A 184 2.58 -14.91 -15.23
N ASP A 185 1.48 -14.15 -15.10
CA ASP A 185 1.06 -13.51 -13.87
C ASP A 185 -0.35 -13.98 -13.47
N PRO A 186 -0.48 -14.82 -12.43
CA PRO A 186 -1.77 -15.31 -11.97
C PRO A 186 -2.61 -14.25 -11.23
N PHE A 187 -2.04 -13.08 -10.96
CA PHE A 187 -2.66 -11.97 -10.24
C PHE A 187 -2.39 -10.64 -10.96
N ALA A 188 -2.79 -10.53 -12.21
CA ALA A 188 -2.38 -9.45 -13.12
C ALA A 188 -2.70 -8.03 -12.63
N GLY A 189 -3.76 -7.86 -11.83
CA GLY A 189 -4.15 -6.56 -11.30
C GLY A 189 -4.29 -5.52 -12.41
N SER A 190 -3.55 -4.45 -12.31
CA SER A 190 -3.54 -3.37 -13.31
C SER A 190 -2.66 -3.65 -14.55
N GLY A 191 -2.14 -4.87 -14.73
CA GLY A 191 -1.34 -5.26 -15.90
C GLY A 191 0.11 -4.77 -15.93
N THR A 192 0.70 -4.43 -14.78
CA THR A 192 2.09 -3.93 -14.73
C THR A 192 3.11 -4.96 -15.19
N THR A 193 2.89 -6.25 -14.89
CA THR A 193 3.74 -7.35 -15.38
C THR A 193 3.66 -7.48 -16.91
N ALA A 194 2.45 -7.36 -17.48
CA ALA A 194 2.27 -7.41 -18.93
C ALA A 194 2.95 -6.23 -19.63
N LEU A 195 2.87 -5.02 -19.06
CA LEU A 195 3.59 -3.86 -19.57
C LEU A 195 5.11 -4.08 -19.54
N ALA A 196 5.66 -4.56 -18.44
CA ALA A 196 7.08 -4.85 -18.33
C ALA A 196 7.54 -5.95 -19.32
N ALA A 197 6.70 -6.98 -19.56
CA ALA A 197 6.97 -8.01 -20.56
C ALA A 197 7.00 -7.41 -21.97
N LYS A 198 5.99 -6.59 -22.33
CA LYS A 198 5.95 -5.86 -23.61
C LYS A 198 7.22 -5.01 -23.79
N ASN A 199 7.57 -4.18 -22.81
CA ASN A 199 8.71 -3.25 -22.86
C ASN A 199 10.08 -3.95 -22.85
N THR A 200 10.11 -5.25 -22.65
CA THR A 200 11.31 -6.09 -22.68
C THR A 200 11.27 -7.18 -23.77
N ASP A 201 10.37 -7.08 -24.72
CA ASP A 201 10.19 -8.01 -25.85
C ASP A 201 9.89 -9.45 -25.41
N ARG A 202 9.07 -9.61 -24.37
CA ARG A 202 8.53 -10.90 -23.90
C ARG A 202 7.03 -10.94 -24.13
N ASN A 203 6.51 -12.16 -24.30
CA ASN A 203 5.08 -12.40 -24.28
C ASN A 203 4.57 -12.44 -22.83
N SER A 204 3.28 -12.20 -22.63
CA SER A 204 2.67 -12.32 -21.30
C SER A 204 1.29 -12.95 -21.35
N VAL A 205 0.99 -13.68 -20.28
CA VAL A 205 -0.36 -14.20 -19.97
C VAL A 205 -0.69 -13.73 -18.55
N GLY A 206 -1.84 -13.08 -18.38
CA GLY A 206 -2.29 -12.58 -17.07
C GLY A 206 -3.70 -13.07 -16.74
N PHE A 207 -3.95 -13.39 -15.47
CA PHE A 207 -5.28 -13.68 -14.95
C PHE A 207 -5.69 -12.59 -13.98
N GLU A 208 -6.94 -12.10 -14.14
CA GLU A 208 -7.53 -11.08 -13.27
C GLU A 208 -8.99 -11.42 -12.99
N ILE A 209 -9.35 -11.48 -11.72
CA ILE A 209 -10.72 -11.81 -11.29
C ILE A 209 -11.64 -10.59 -11.31
N ASN A 210 -11.09 -9.39 -11.06
CA ASN A 210 -11.87 -8.17 -11.05
C ASN A 210 -11.98 -7.55 -12.45
N PRO A 211 -13.17 -7.56 -13.09
CA PRO A 211 -13.34 -7.02 -14.43
C PRO A 211 -13.09 -5.50 -14.52
N GLU A 212 -13.13 -4.77 -13.40
CA GLU A 212 -12.84 -3.32 -13.35
C GLU A 212 -11.38 -3.02 -13.74
N PHE A 213 -10.47 -3.99 -13.65
CA PHE A 213 -9.09 -3.82 -14.10
C PHE A 213 -8.91 -3.92 -15.62
N ILE A 214 -9.86 -4.49 -16.36
CA ILE A 214 -9.72 -4.67 -17.81
C ILE A 214 -9.55 -3.34 -18.57
N PRO A 215 -10.35 -2.29 -18.34
CA PRO A 215 -10.11 -0.98 -18.95
C PRO A 215 -8.73 -0.40 -18.61
N ILE A 216 -8.29 -0.55 -17.36
CA ILE A 216 -7.00 -0.07 -16.87
C ILE A 216 -5.84 -0.80 -17.56
N ILE A 217 -5.95 -2.12 -17.72
CA ILE A 217 -4.97 -2.93 -18.44
C ILE A 217 -4.89 -2.49 -19.90
N LYS A 218 -6.04 -2.27 -20.55
CA LYS A 218 -6.10 -1.83 -21.95
C LYS A 218 -5.46 -0.46 -22.16
N GLU A 219 -5.73 0.48 -21.26
CA GLU A 219 -5.12 1.81 -21.27
C GLU A 219 -3.61 1.72 -21.05
N LYS A 220 -3.18 0.98 -20.03
CA LYS A 220 -1.74 0.82 -19.68
C LYS A 220 -0.94 0.17 -20.80
N LEU A 221 -1.50 -0.80 -21.50
CA LEU A 221 -0.86 -1.49 -22.62
C LEU A 221 -1.00 -0.75 -23.95
N ASP A 222 -1.78 0.33 -23.96
CA ASP A 222 -2.07 1.14 -25.15
C ASP A 222 -2.64 0.31 -26.31
N VAL A 223 -3.65 -0.52 -25.98
CA VAL A 223 -4.21 -1.53 -26.90
C VAL A 223 -4.86 -0.91 -28.14
N GLN A 224 -5.26 0.37 -28.08
CA GLN A 224 -5.93 1.07 -29.19
C GLN A 224 -4.94 1.61 -30.23
N GLN A 225 -3.69 1.84 -29.88
CA GLN A 225 -2.67 2.28 -30.82
C GLN A 225 -2.12 1.08 -31.61
N LYS A 226 -2.03 1.23 -32.92
CA LYS A 226 -1.30 0.25 -33.76
C LYS A 226 0.17 0.32 -33.38
N ASP A 227 0.62 -0.69 -32.66
CA ASP A 227 2.04 -0.82 -32.33
C ASP A 227 2.82 -1.12 -33.60
N LEU A 228 3.90 -0.36 -33.82
CA LEU A 228 4.84 -0.57 -34.94
C LEU A 228 5.53 -1.94 -34.86
N HIS A 229 5.55 -2.56 -33.70
CA HIS A 229 6.15 -3.88 -33.45
C HIS A 229 5.17 -5.06 -33.66
N GLY A 230 3.91 -4.79 -34.05
CA GLY A 230 2.93 -5.84 -34.34
C GLY A 230 2.43 -6.61 -33.12
N THR A 231 2.47 -6.01 -31.93
CA THR A 231 1.95 -6.62 -30.71
C THR A 231 0.46 -6.93 -30.85
N THR A 232 0.05 -8.14 -30.51
CA THR A 232 -1.35 -8.57 -30.50
C THR A 232 -1.83 -8.75 -29.07
N TYR A 233 -3.11 -8.40 -28.82
CA TYR A 233 -3.73 -8.51 -27.52
C TYR A 233 -4.99 -9.34 -27.61
N GLU A 234 -5.13 -10.32 -26.74
CA GLU A 234 -6.32 -11.15 -26.62
C GLU A 234 -6.89 -11.00 -25.20
N PHE A 235 -8.19 -10.75 -25.08
CA PHE A 235 -8.91 -10.66 -23.82
C PHE A 235 -10.03 -11.69 -23.82
N THR A 236 -9.87 -12.73 -23.01
CA THR A 236 -10.81 -13.84 -22.95
C THR A 236 -11.51 -13.87 -21.60
N LYS A 237 -12.84 -13.97 -21.60
CA LYS A 237 -13.60 -14.22 -20.37
C LYS A 237 -13.69 -15.72 -20.13
N GLN A 238 -13.00 -16.19 -19.10
CA GLN A 238 -13.05 -17.59 -18.69
C GLN A 238 -14.39 -17.91 -18.02
N LYS A 239 -14.94 -19.07 -18.30
CA LYS A 239 -16.09 -19.61 -17.57
C LYS A 239 -15.65 -19.98 -16.15
N PRO A 240 -16.50 -19.76 -15.12
CA PRO A 240 -16.21 -20.22 -13.78
C PRO A 240 -15.92 -21.73 -13.76
N LEU A 241 -14.88 -22.13 -13.04
CA LEU A 241 -14.60 -23.55 -12.82
C LEU A 241 -15.65 -24.11 -11.85
N THR A 242 -16.12 -25.31 -12.14
CA THR A 242 -17.05 -26.06 -11.27
C THR A 242 -16.30 -26.95 -10.27
N THR A 243 -15.01 -26.73 -10.11
CA THR A 243 -14.12 -27.54 -9.26
C THR A 243 -14.42 -27.28 -7.79
N ASP A 244 -14.53 -28.34 -7.02
CA ASP A 244 -14.65 -28.30 -5.57
C ASP A 244 -13.27 -28.01 -4.96
N LEU A 245 -13.02 -26.75 -4.63
CA LEU A 245 -11.72 -26.29 -4.11
C LEU A 245 -11.37 -26.94 -2.75
N GLU A 246 -12.35 -27.29 -1.93
CA GLU A 246 -12.09 -27.95 -0.65
C GLU A 246 -11.49 -29.34 -0.87
N LYS A 247 -12.02 -30.09 -1.85
CA LYS A 247 -11.44 -31.40 -2.23
C LYS A 247 -10.04 -31.26 -2.80
N GLU A 248 -9.79 -30.23 -3.63
CA GLU A 248 -8.46 -29.98 -4.16
C GLU A 248 -7.45 -29.63 -3.04
N ILE A 249 -7.85 -28.85 -2.04
CA ILE A 249 -7.02 -28.55 -0.87
C ILE A 249 -6.68 -29.83 -0.10
N GLN A 250 -7.64 -30.75 0.08
CA GLN A 250 -7.40 -32.02 0.78
C GLN A 250 -6.41 -32.93 0.07
N GLN A 251 -6.19 -32.75 -1.23
CA GLN A 251 -5.24 -33.49 -2.04
C GLN A 251 -3.84 -32.84 -2.09
N LEU A 252 -3.66 -31.69 -1.46
CA LEU A 252 -2.36 -31.03 -1.42
C LEU A 252 -1.35 -31.85 -0.60
N PRO A 253 -0.07 -31.89 -1.01
CA PRO A 253 0.97 -32.63 -0.26
C PRO A 253 1.28 -32.01 1.10
N TYR A 254 0.91 -30.74 1.29
CA TYR A 254 1.02 -30.03 2.55
C TYR A 254 -0.21 -29.14 2.72
N ILE A 255 -0.92 -29.33 3.81
CA ILE A 255 -2.06 -28.50 4.23
C ILE A 255 -1.62 -27.70 5.45
N PHE A 256 -1.66 -26.38 5.31
CA PHE A 256 -1.33 -25.48 6.40
C PHE A 256 -2.38 -25.51 7.50
N LYS A 257 -1.93 -25.59 8.74
CA LYS A 257 -2.71 -25.41 9.97
C LYS A 257 -2.15 -24.23 10.73
N ASP A 258 -3.00 -23.27 11.08
CA ASP A 258 -2.57 -22.08 11.81
C ASP A 258 -2.11 -22.46 13.24
N PRO A 259 -0.79 -22.36 13.55
CA PRO A 259 -0.26 -22.73 14.86
C PRO A 259 -0.48 -21.63 15.91
N HIS A 260 -1.16 -20.56 15.58
CA HIS A 260 -1.26 -19.39 16.45
C HIS A 260 -2.21 -19.59 17.60
N ILE A 261 -1.69 -19.37 18.81
CA ILE A 261 -2.45 -19.36 20.05
C ILE A 261 -3.00 -17.95 20.29
N PHE A 262 -4.28 -17.84 20.56
CA PHE A 262 -4.95 -16.58 20.90
C PHE A 262 -4.91 -16.33 22.40
N ASP A 263 -4.52 -15.13 22.84
CA ASP A 263 -4.49 -14.75 24.26
C ASP A 263 -5.88 -14.54 24.87
N LYS A 264 -6.91 -14.38 24.02
CA LYS A 264 -8.30 -14.18 24.41
C LYS A 264 -9.20 -15.10 23.59
N LYS A 265 -10.40 -15.40 24.12
CA LYS A 265 -11.47 -16.00 23.31
C LYS A 265 -11.85 -15.04 22.18
N ILE A 266 -11.33 -15.29 21.01
CA ILE A 266 -11.65 -14.55 19.80
C ILE A 266 -12.50 -15.47 18.94
N ASP A 267 -13.61 -14.91 18.41
CA ASP A 267 -14.43 -15.62 17.45
C ASP A 267 -13.69 -15.70 16.12
N VAL A 268 -13.04 -16.86 15.87
CA VAL A 268 -12.23 -17.10 14.68
C VAL A 268 -13.04 -16.92 13.40
N LYS A 269 -14.35 -17.14 13.42
CA LYS A 269 -15.25 -16.95 12.26
C LYS A 269 -15.43 -15.47 11.87
N LYS A 270 -15.11 -14.54 12.77
CA LYS A 270 -15.14 -13.09 12.52
C LYS A 270 -13.79 -12.52 12.13
N LEU A 271 -12.74 -13.33 12.08
CA LEU A 271 -11.41 -12.90 11.69
C LEU A 271 -11.35 -12.77 10.17
N GLN A 272 -11.32 -11.54 9.69
CA GLN A 272 -10.99 -11.24 8.30
C GLN A 272 -9.47 -11.07 8.19
N PHE A 273 -8.85 -11.87 7.34
CA PHE A 273 -7.43 -11.75 7.03
C PHE A 273 -7.26 -10.78 5.86
N GLY A 274 -6.36 -9.82 6.03
CA GLY A 274 -6.10 -8.78 5.03
C GLY A 274 -6.38 -7.37 5.54
N SER A 275 -5.77 -6.37 4.92
CA SER A 275 -6.05 -4.97 5.18
C SER A 275 -7.21 -4.53 4.29
N LYS A 276 -8.31 -4.07 4.90
CA LYS A 276 -9.37 -3.36 4.15
C LYS A 276 -8.76 -2.09 3.57
N ILE A 277 -8.85 -1.97 2.27
CA ILE A 277 -8.63 -0.70 1.59
C ILE A 277 -10.02 -0.13 1.38
N ASP A 278 -10.33 0.93 2.12
CA ASP A 278 -11.57 1.66 1.93
C ASP A 278 -11.57 2.26 0.52
N LYS A 279 -12.54 1.90 -0.33
CA LYS A 279 -12.69 2.46 -1.69
C LYS A 279 -12.90 3.97 -1.64
N ASP A 280 -13.50 4.48 -0.57
CA ASP A 280 -13.70 5.90 -0.30
C ASP A 280 -12.48 6.54 0.39
N SER A 281 -11.52 5.76 0.86
CA SER A 281 -10.18 6.24 1.11
C SER A 281 -9.43 6.31 -0.23
N SER A 282 -9.90 7.11 -1.18
CA SER A 282 -8.93 7.95 -1.87
C SER A 282 -8.08 8.43 -0.72
N ALA A 283 -6.85 7.93 -0.60
CA ALA A 283 -5.91 8.49 0.34
C ALA A 283 -5.89 9.97 -0.04
N ASN A 284 -6.78 10.74 0.58
CA ASN A 284 -6.64 12.16 0.69
C ASN A 284 -5.31 12.28 1.43
N ARG A 285 -4.22 12.20 0.66
CA ARG A 285 -2.96 12.76 1.09
C ARG A 285 -3.35 14.16 1.43
N GLU A 286 -3.44 14.41 2.73
CA GLU A 286 -3.67 15.74 3.23
C GLU A 286 -2.64 16.57 2.48
N GLU A 287 -3.13 17.44 1.61
CA GLU A 287 -2.26 18.28 0.79
C GLU A 287 -1.44 19.10 1.77
N LEU A 288 -0.13 18.94 1.73
CA LEU A 288 0.75 19.57 2.70
C LEU A 288 1.19 20.93 2.16
N PHE A 289 0.93 21.96 2.94
CA PHE A 289 1.32 23.33 2.67
C PHE A 289 2.39 23.77 3.65
N THR A 290 3.05 24.88 3.37
CA THR A 290 3.77 25.67 4.36
C THR A 290 3.04 26.98 4.59
N VAL A 291 3.15 27.53 5.80
CA VAL A 291 2.59 28.83 6.11
C VAL A 291 3.52 29.90 5.55
N LYS A 292 3.00 30.74 4.66
CA LYS A 292 3.73 31.87 4.05
C LYS A 292 3.66 33.08 4.96
N GLU A 293 2.47 33.34 5.54
CA GLU A 293 2.20 34.51 6.36
C GLU A 293 1.06 34.22 7.36
N VAL A 294 1.19 34.68 8.58
CA VAL A 294 0.11 34.74 9.56
C VAL A 294 -0.46 36.18 9.52
N ILE A 295 -1.62 36.35 8.87
CA ILE A 295 -2.27 37.64 8.69
C ILE A 295 -2.89 38.10 9.99
N SER A 296 -3.58 37.18 10.69
CA SER A 296 -4.16 37.40 12.02
C SER A 296 -4.32 36.05 12.73
N PRO A 297 -4.72 36.01 14.02
CA PRO A 297 -5.02 34.76 14.72
C PRO A 297 -6.07 33.87 14.03
N GLU A 298 -6.95 34.45 13.22
CA GLU A 298 -7.97 33.73 12.46
C GLU A 298 -7.56 33.44 11.02
N LYS A 299 -6.70 34.27 10.39
CA LYS A 299 -6.42 34.23 8.94
C LYS A 299 -4.93 33.95 8.67
N ILE A 300 -4.67 32.97 7.83
CA ILE A 300 -3.33 32.51 7.47
C ILE A 300 -3.23 32.39 5.95
N ARG A 301 -2.12 32.83 5.37
CA ARG A 301 -1.77 32.63 3.97
C ARG A 301 -0.84 31.45 3.81
N LEU A 302 -1.18 30.51 2.97
CA LEU A 302 -0.38 29.32 2.65
C LEU A 302 0.59 29.58 1.50
N SER A 303 1.51 28.64 1.26
CA SER A 303 2.53 28.73 0.21
C SER A 303 2.01 28.81 -1.22
N ASN A 304 0.79 28.37 -1.48
CA ASN A 304 0.08 28.48 -2.75
C ASN A 304 -0.78 29.76 -2.84
N ASP A 305 -0.53 30.74 -1.97
CA ASP A 305 -1.27 32.01 -1.84
C ASP A 305 -2.73 31.88 -1.38
N LEU A 306 -3.21 30.68 -1.05
CA LEU A 306 -4.53 30.45 -0.48
C LEU A 306 -4.62 31.09 0.92
N ILE A 307 -5.63 31.94 1.11
CA ILE A 307 -5.96 32.49 2.44
C ILE A 307 -7.02 31.58 3.07
N ILE A 308 -6.74 31.09 4.25
CA ILE A 308 -7.63 30.26 5.05
C ILE A 308 -8.06 30.99 6.31
N LYS A 309 -9.26 30.71 6.80
CA LYS A 309 -9.76 31.15 8.09
C LYS A 309 -9.96 29.97 9.02
N LEU A 310 -9.43 30.06 10.24
CA LEU A 310 -9.50 28.99 11.22
C LEU A 310 -10.91 28.90 11.82
N ILE A 311 -11.62 27.80 11.56
CA ILE A 311 -13.00 27.62 12.03
C ILE A 311 -13.06 27.48 13.55
N GLY A 312 -14.09 28.10 14.14
CA GLY A 312 -14.35 28.07 15.58
C GLY A 312 -13.45 28.96 16.43
N ILE A 313 -12.65 29.82 15.80
CA ILE A 313 -11.74 30.76 16.44
C ILE A 313 -12.22 32.18 16.20
N LYS A 314 -12.22 32.98 17.26
CA LYS A 314 -12.48 34.41 17.22
C LYS A 314 -11.31 35.18 17.87
N GLU A 315 -10.85 36.20 17.17
CA GLU A 315 -9.78 37.08 17.69
C GLU A 315 -10.16 37.79 18.97
N ASP A 316 -9.18 37.93 19.86
CA ASP A 316 -9.29 38.77 21.02
C ASP A 316 -8.32 39.98 20.87
N PRO A 317 -8.83 41.21 20.68
CA PRO A 317 -7.99 42.36 20.39
C PRO A 317 -6.89 42.63 21.44
N VAL A 318 -7.09 42.18 22.68
CA VAL A 318 -6.15 42.41 23.79
C VAL A 318 -4.91 41.52 23.67
N ILE A 319 -5.08 40.32 23.10
CA ILE A 319 -4.01 39.28 23.07
C ILE A 319 -3.61 38.84 21.67
N ASN A 320 -4.15 39.48 20.61
CA ASN A 320 -3.87 39.13 19.22
C ASN A 320 -2.36 39.04 18.91
N GLY A 321 -1.54 39.94 19.45
CA GLY A 321 -0.08 39.87 19.24
C GLY A 321 0.56 38.59 19.78
N LYS A 322 0.09 38.10 20.94
CA LYS A 322 0.57 36.84 21.51
C LYS A 322 0.08 35.62 20.68
N ALA A 323 -1.17 35.65 20.24
CA ALA A 323 -1.75 34.60 19.40
C ALA A 323 -1.04 34.50 18.05
N THR A 324 -0.76 35.63 17.40
CA THR A 324 0.00 35.71 16.15
C THR A 324 1.43 35.19 16.34
N SER A 325 2.13 35.61 17.38
CA SER A 325 3.48 35.13 17.69
C SER A 325 3.50 33.62 17.93
N PHE A 326 2.51 33.06 18.63
CA PHE A 326 2.36 31.63 18.86
C PHE A 326 2.17 30.87 17.55
N LEU A 327 1.29 31.35 16.64
CA LEU A 327 1.07 30.75 15.34
C LEU A 327 2.35 30.73 14.51
N ILE A 328 3.07 31.82 14.44
CA ILE A 328 4.35 31.92 13.73
C ILE A 328 5.33 30.90 14.29
N GLU A 329 5.53 30.86 15.62
CA GLU A 329 6.43 29.89 16.26
C GLU A 329 6.06 28.44 15.96
N LYS A 330 4.78 28.10 16.05
CA LYS A 330 4.31 26.71 15.84
C LYS A 330 4.36 26.26 14.40
N THR A 331 4.20 27.18 13.42
CA THR A 331 4.11 26.85 12.00
C THR A 331 5.39 27.13 11.21
N LYS A 332 6.34 27.93 11.74
CA LYS A 332 7.58 28.29 11.06
C LYS A 332 8.39 27.04 10.64
N GLY A 333 8.64 26.92 9.34
CA GLY A 333 9.41 25.81 8.77
C GLY A 333 8.73 24.43 8.86
N LYS A 334 7.46 24.35 9.27
CA LYS A 334 6.70 23.10 9.37
C LYS A 334 5.67 22.99 8.27
N ARG A 335 5.39 21.76 7.86
CA ARG A 335 4.28 21.49 6.96
C ARG A 335 2.97 21.39 7.73
N VAL A 336 1.92 21.90 7.10
CA VAL A 336 0.56 21.93 7.63
C VAL A 336 -0.40 21.29 6.63
N PHE A 337 -1.52 20.76 7.13
CA PHE A 337 -2.63 20.30 6.31
C PHE A 337 -3.96 20.79 6.85
N LEU A 338 -4.96 20.80 5.99
CA LEU A 338 -6.28 21.35 6.28
C LEU A 338 -7.30 20.24 6.43
N LYS A 339 -8.21 20.38 7.39
CA LYS A 339 -9.45 19.59 7.45
C LYS A 339 -10.64 20.53 7.39
N TYR A 340 -11.64 20.12 6.64
CA TYR A 340 -12.84 20.92 6.43
C TYR A 340 -13.99 20.42 7.31
N ASP A 341 -14.94 21.30 7.56
CA ASP A 341 -16.23 20.98 8.17
C ASP A 341 -17.34 21.01 7.09
N ASN A 342 -18.59 20.82 7.52
CA ASN A 342 -19.75 20.90 6.64
C ASN A 342 -19.87 22.28 5.99
N VAL A 343 -19.54 23.36 6.70
CA VAL A 343 -19.48 24.72 6.19
C VAL A 343 -18.06 25.01 5.73
N LYS A 344 -17.88 25.17 4.41
CA LYS A 344 -16.55 25.40 3.81
C LYS A 344 -16.17 26.88 3.64
N HIS A 345 -17.15 27.77 3.59
CA HIS A 345 -16.91 29.22 3.40
C HIS A 345 -17.78 30.03 4.35
N ASP A 346 -17.27 31.17 4.79
CA ASP A 346 -18.06 32.17 5.52
C ASP A 346 -18.78 33.15 4.59
N GLY A 347 -19.54 34.10 5.16
CA GLY A 347 -20.28 35.11 4.40
C GLY A 347 -19.40 36.04 3.55
N GLU A 348 -18.09 36.08 3.79
CA GLU A 348 -17.08 36.84 3.02
C GLU A 348 -16.33 35.96 2.02
N ASN A 349 -16.77 34.71 1.82
CA ASN A 349 -16.14 33.72 0.94
C ASN A 349 -14.71 33.30 1.37
N ASN A 350 -14.34 33.44 2.66
CA ASN A 350 -13.09 32.88 3.18
C ASN A 350 -13.25 31.37 3.34
N LEU A 351 -12.22 30.61 2.99
CA LEU A 351 -12.19 29.16 3.16
C LEU A 351 -12.01 28.81 4.65
N LEU A 352 -13.01 28.17 5.22
CA LEU A 352 -13.03 27.75 6.63
C LEU A 352 -12.39 26.38 6.79
N CYS A 353 -11.44 26.24 7.70
CA CYS A 353 -10.79 24.97 7.94
C CYS A 353 -10.21 24.82 9.36
N TYR A 354 -9.91 23.58 9.70
CA TYR A 354 -9.08 23.23 10.84
C TYR A 354 -7.63 23.05 10.37
N LEU A 355 -6.68 23.69 11.02
CA LEU A 355 -5.26 23.64 10.72
C LEU A 355 -4.55 22.60 11.59
N TYR A 356 -3.82 21.71 10.95
CA TYR A 356 -3.00 20.70 11.60
C TYR A 356 -1.55 20.81 11.13
N LEU A 357 -0.60 20.59 12.02
CA LEU A 357 0.78 20.31 11.62
C LEU A 357 0.87 18.89 11.04
N GLU A 358 1.90 18.61 10.26
CA GLU A 358 2.17 17.28 9.68
C GLU A 358 2.19 16.17 10.76
N ASN A 359 2.66 16.47 11.96
CA ASN A 359 2.63 15.58 13.12
C ASN A 359 1.25 15.43 13.79
N LYS A 360 0.18 15.92 13.14
CA LYS A 360 -1.21 15.93 13.62
C LYS A 360 -1.51 16.82 14.83
N THR A 361 -0.65 17.75 15.16
CA THR A 361 -0.95 18.76 16.18
C THR A 361 -2.09 19.66 15.70
N PHE A 362 -3.19 19.71 16.45
CA PHE A 362 -4.39 20.48 16.10
C PHE A 362 -4.26 21.93 16.55
N ILE A 363 -3.87 22.83 15.66
CA ILE A 363 -3.52 24.21 15.96
C ILE A 363 -4.70 25.02 16.54
N ASN A 364 -5.92 24.89 15.98
CA ASN A 364 -7.11 25.56 16.51
C ASN A 364 -7.32 25.24 18.01
N ALA A 365 -7.24 23.97 18.38
CA ALA A 365 -7.41 23.54 19.76
C ALA A 365 -6.29 24.04 20.69
N HIS A 366 -5.05 24.13 20.17
CA HIS A 366 -3.92 24.66 20.93
C HIS A 366 -4.05 26.15 21.20
N LEU A 367 -4.55 26.95 20.25
CA LEU A 367 -4.84 28.36 20.48
C LEU A 367 -5.84 28.57 21.61
N ILE A 368 -6.93 27.81 21.61
CA ILE A 368 -7.97 27.90 22.66
C ILE A 368 -7.45 27.40 23.99
N LYS A 369 -6.75 26.25 24.03
CA LYS A 369 -6.20 25.67 25.26
C LYS A 369 -5.22 26.61 25.98
N ASN A 370 -4.51 27.47 25.24
CA ASN A 370 -3.58 28.44 25.80
C ASN A 370 -4.23 29.81 26.04
N GLY A 371 -5.55 29.93 25.89
CA GLY A 371 -6.28 31.19 26.13
C GLY A 371 -5.88 32.32 25.19
N LEU A 372 -5.40 32.00 23.99
CA LEU A 372 -4.88 32.95 23.01
C LEU A 372 -5.95 33.52 22.08
N VAL A 373 -7.12 32.91 22.08
CA VAL A 373 -8.27 33.25 21.24
C VAL A 373 -9.57 32.88 21.96
N GLN A 374 -10.69 33.47 21.52
CA GLN A 374 -12.02 33.10 21.97
C GLN A 374 -12.63 32.04 21.07
N VAL A 375 -13.65 31.33 21.56
CA VAL A 375 -14.46 30.41 20.74
C VAL A 375 -15.51 31.21 19.99
N ASP A 376 -15.59 31.07 18.68
CA ASP A 376 -16.67 31.66 17.89
C ASP A 376 -17.99 30.95 18.16
N SER A 377 -18.87 31.62 18.94
CA SER A 377 -20.19 31.10 19.27
C SER A 377 -21.24 31.33 18.17
N GLY A 378 -20.93 32.19 17.18
CA GLY A 378 -21.86 32.62 16.15
C GLY A 378 -22.08 31.60 15.03
N ILE A 379 -21.23 30.59 14.95
CA ILE A 379 -21.33 29.49 13.96
C ILE A 379 -21.43 28.14 14.66
N ASP A 380 -22.06 27.18 13.98
CA ASP A 380 -22.04 25.79 14.40
C ASP A 380 -20.95 25.02 13.69
N PHE A 381 -20.15 24.21 14.41
CA PHE A 381 -19.06 23.44 13.88
C PHE A 381 -18.77 22.19 14.72
N LYS A 382 -18.18 21.18 14.11
CA LYS A 382 -17.96 19.85 14.68
C LYS A 382 -17.29 19.79 16.05
N TYR A 383 -16.35 20.70 16.33
CA TYR A 383 -15.57 20.67 17.58
C TYR A 383 -16.02 21.74 18.60
N LYS A 384 -17.23 22.32 18.47
CA LYS A 384 -17.72 23.42 19.30
C LYS A 384 -17.69 23.08 20.79
N ASP A 385 -18.29 21.96 21.18
CA ASP A 385 -18.34 21.51 22.60
C ASP A 385 -16.93 21.27 23.16
N LYS A 386 -16.06 20.66 22.36
CA LYS A 386 -14.67 20.44 22.73
C LYS A 386 -13.94 21.76 22.96
N PHE A 387 -14.16 22.77 22.12
CA PHE A 387 -13.50 24.07 22.24
C PHE A 387 -14.01 24.85 23.46
N LEU A 388 -15.31 24.78 23.74
CA LEU A 388 -15.89 25.37 24.96
C LEU A 388 -15.32 24.72 26.22
N THR A 389 -15.19 23.40 26.25
CA THR A 389 -14.57 22.66 27.36
C THR A 389 -13.11 23.07 27.59
N LEU A 390 -12.32 23.20 26.52
CA LEU A 390 -10.93 23.62 26.61
C LEU A 390 -10.79 25.07 27.15
N LEU A 391 -11.70 25.97 26.77
CA LEU A 391 -11.72 27.32 27.24
C LEU A 391 -12.07 27.41 28.74
N GLN A 392 -13.04 26.58 29.17
CA GLN A 392 -13.40 26.49 30.61
C GLN A 392 -12.24 25.98 31.45
N GLN A 393 -11.47 24.99 30.98
CA GLN A 393 -10.27 24.48 31.65
C GLN A 393 -9.13 25.51 31.79
N TYR A 394 -9.11 26.51 30.93
CA TYR A 394 -8.13 27.59 31.00
C TYR A 394 -8.52 28.67 32.01
N ASN A 395 -9.84 28.92 32.16
CA ASN A 395 -10.37 30.00 33.02
C ASN A 395 -10.63 29.54 34.45
N GLY A 396 -10.49 28.25 34.79
CA GLY A 396 -10.60 27.67 36.12
C GLY A 396 -9.23 27.28 36.70
#